data_6518e05b97c88ed308a72f25c34f118b
#
_entry.id   6518e05b97c88ed308a72f25c34f118b
#
_cell.length_a   1.000
_cell.length_b   1.000
_cell.length_c   1.000
_cell.angle_alpha   90.00
_cell.angle_beta   90.00
_cell.angle_gamma   90.00
#
_symmetry.space_group_name_H-M   'P 1'
#
loop_
_entity.id
_entity.type
_entity.pdbx_description
1 polymer ?
#
loop_
_entity_poly.entity_id
_entity_poly.type
_entity_poly.pdbx_seq_one_letter_code
_entity_poly.pdbx_strand_id
1 'polypeptide(L)'
;SSVAAGVRRIEAYTGARVEEMLDTIQDTISELKSLFNNAPDLGIAIRKYIEENAGLKKQVEDYMKEKEASLKERLLKNIQEIHGIKVIKFCAPLPAEVVKNIAFQLRGEITENLFFVAGSLDNGKPMLTVMLSDNLVAGGLKAGNLVKEAAKLIQGGGGGQPHFATAGGKNTDGLNAAIEKVLELAGI
;
A
#
# COMPACT_ATOMS: atom_id res chain seq x y z
N SER A 1 -5.35 27.06 -33.06
CA SER A 1 -6.26 26.06 -32.47
C SER A 1 -7.55 25.97 -33.27
N SER A 2 -8.21 24.80 -33.28
CA SER A 2 -9.54 24.61 -33.87
C SER A 2 -10.58 25.07 -32.85
N VAL A 3 -11.52 25.92 -33.27
CA VAL A 3 -12.59 26.46 -32.42
C VAL A 3 -13.94 25.79 -32.75
N ALA A 4 -14.13 25.40 -34.04
CA ALA A 4 -15.29 24.64 -34.51
C ALA A 4 -14.92 23.91 -35.82
N ALA A 5 -15.79 23.02 -36.29
CA ALA A 5 -15.58 22.35 -37.57
C ALA A 5 -15.41 23.36 -38.71
N GLY A 6 -14.25 23.35 -39.38
CA GLY A 6 -13.90 24.27 -40.48
C GLY A 6 -13.44 25.67 -40.06
N VAL A 7 -13.42 25.99 -38.74
CA VAL A 7 -12.99 27.31 -38.25
C VAL A 7 -11.63 27.20 -37.56
N ARG A 8 -10.63 27.95 -38.08
CA ARG A 8 -9.30 28.05 -37.47
C ARG A 8 -9.14 29.44 -36.85
N ARG A 9 -8.64 29.48 -35.63
CA ARG A 9 -8.31 30.71 -34.93
C ARG A 9 -6.81 31.02 -35.10
N ILE A 10 -6.50 32.20 -35.56
CA ILE A 10 -5.14 32.74 -35.61
C ILE A 10 -5.08 33.92 -34.65
N GLU A 11 -4.13 33.86 -33.72
CA GLU A 11 -3.83 34.96 -32.81
C GLU A 11 -2.45 35.48 -33.15
N ALA A 12 -2.33 36.78 -33.30
CA ALA A 12 -1.09 37.46 -33.55
C ALA A 12 -0.85 38.52 -32.46
N TYR A 13 0.34 38.56 -31.94
CA TYR A 13 0.78 39.56 -30.97
C TYR A 13 1.84 40.47 -31.58
N THR A 14 1.81 41.78 -31.26
CA THR A 14 2.77 42.76 -31.70
C THR A 14 3.11 43.76 -30.59
N GLY A 15 4.26 44.42 -30.66
CA GLY A 15 4.68 45.45 -29.72
C GLY A 15 4.86 44.92 -28.29
N ALA A 16 4.50 45.70 -27.29
CA ALA A 16 4.70 45.39 -25.86
C ALA A 16 4.13 44.03 -25.42
N ARG A 17 3.07 43.54 -26.09
CA ARG A 17 2.48 42.25 -25.77
C ARG A 17 3.36 41.06 -26.15
N VAL A 18 4.25 41.21 -27.11
CA VAL A 18 5.28 40.19 -27.44
C VAL A 18 6.34 40.18 -26.35
N GLU A 19 6.74 41.35 -25.86
CA GLU A 19 7.73 41.49 -24.78
C GLU A 19 7.20 40.84 -23.51
N GLU A 20 5.97 41.16 -23.07
CA GLU A 20 5.31 40.53 -21.91
C GLU A 20 5.25 38.98 -22.02
N MET A 21 4.97 38.49 -23.25
CA MET A 21 4.92 37.04 -23.49
C MET A 21 6.31 36.40 -23.38
N LEU A 22 7.34 37.04 -23.90
CA LEU A 22 8.73 36.58 -23.81
C LEU A 22 9.23 36.61 -22.38
N ASP A 23 8.95 37.67 -21.62
CA ASP A 23 9.30 37.80 -20.20
C ASP A 23 8.65 36.67 -19.38
N THR A 24 7.36 36.43 -19.61
CA THR A 24 6.64 35.30 -18.92
C THR A 24 7.29 33.94 -19.21
N ILE A 25 7.66 33.70 -20.45
CA ILE A 25 8.34 32.45 -20.85
C ILE A 25 9.72 32.35 -20.18
N GLN A 26 10.48 33.46 -20.19
CA GLN A 26 11.82 33.53 -19.62
C GLN A 26 11.78 33.33 -18.11
N ASP A 27 10.82 33.93 -17.40
CA ASP A 27 10.60 33.76 -15.98
C ASP A 27 10.25 32.29 -15.64
N THR A 28 9.35 31.67 -16.42
CA THR A 28 8.99 30.25 -16.25
C THR A 28 10.21 29.35 -16.44
N ILE A 29 11.02 29.59 -17.47
CA ILE A 29 12.25 28.81 -17.72
C ILE A 29 13.26 29.03 -16.60
N SER A 30 13.39 30.23 -16.08
CA SER A 30 14.30 30.59 -15.01
C SER A 30 13.87 29.89 -13.69
N GLU A 31 12.58 29.91 -13.39
CA GLU A 31 11.99 29.17 -12.26
C GLU A 31 12.26 27.67 -12.37
N LEU A 32 11.96 27.07 -13.52
CA LEU A 32 12.22 25.65 -13.75
C LEU A 32 13.72 25.32 -13.60
N LYS A 33 14.62 26.14 -14.15
CA LYS A 33 16.06 25.94 -13.98
C LYS A 33 16.49 25.96 -12.51
N SER A 34 15.88 26.85 -11.70
CA SER A 34 16.19 26.93 -10.27
C SER A 34 15.86 25.64 -9.52
N LEU A 35 14.79 24.94 -9.90
CA LEU A 35 14.41 23.64 -9.33
C LEU A 35 15.42 22.53 -9.65
N PHE A 36 16.20 22.69 -10.74
CA PHE A 36 17.20 21.73 -11.19
C PHE A 36 18.65 22.26 -11.02
N ASN A 37 18.92 22.96 -9.91
CA ASN A 37 20.24 23.51 -9.56
C ASN A 37 20.85 24.39 -10.67
N ASN A 38 20.02 25.18 -11.35
CA ASN A 38 20.39 26.04 -12.49
C ASN A 38 21.09 25.26 -13.62
N ALA A 39 20.63 24.06 -13.90
CA ALA A 39 21.18 23.22 -14.95
C ALA A 39 21.23 23.96 -16.29
N PRO A 40 22.36 23.94 -17.01
CA PRO A 40 22.50 24.61 -18.30
C PRO A 40 21.56 24.04 -19.36
N ASP A 41 21.31 22.74 -19.36
CA ASP A 41 20.32 22.03 -20.17
C ASP A 41 19.26 21.39 -19.30
N LEU A 42 18.09 22.04 -19.26
CA LEU A 42 16.95 21.60 -18.47
C LEU A 42 16.39 20.26 -18.97
N GLY A 43 16.43 20.03 -20.30
CA GLY A 43 15.92 18.79 -20.88
C GLY A 43 16.75 17.57 -20.47
N ILE A 44 18.08 17.72 -20.41
CA ILE A 44 18.98 16.67 -19.92
C ILE A 44 18.76 16.45 -18.41
N ALA A 45 18.67 17.52 -17.63
CA ALA A 45 18.44 17.43 -16.20
C ALA A 45 17.14 16.69 -15.87
N ILE A 46 16.04 17.06 -16.52
CA ILE A 46 14.73 16.41 -16.32
C ILE A 46 14.80 14.92 -16.68
N ARG A 47 15.38 14.55 -17.83
CA ARG A 47 15.53 13.14 -18.22
C ARG A 47 16.31 12.35 -17.18
N LYS A 48 17.42 12.91 -16.70
CA LYS A 48 18.22 12.27 -15.66
C LYS A 48 17.41 12.01 -14.37
N TYR A 49 16.64 13.01 -13.91
CA TYR A 49 15.79 12.83 -12.73
C TYR A 49 14.66 11.80 -12.94
N ILE A 50 14.09 11.72 -14.15
CA ILE A 50 13.10 10.71 -14.50
C ILE A 50 13.72 9.31 -14.44
N GLU A 51 14.93 9.13 -15.00
CA GLU A 51 15.65 7.85 -14.98
C GLU A 51 16.06 7.45 -13.56
N GLU A 52 16.59 8.38 -12.77
CA GLU A 52 16.93 8.15 -11.37
C GLU A 52 15.68 7.77 -10.55
N ASN A 53 14.56 8.47 -10.75
CA ASN A 53 13.32 8.16 -10.05
C ASN A 53 12.78 6.77 -10.43
N ALA A 54 12.86 6.39 -11.71
CA ALA A 54 12.49 5.05 -12.16
C ALA A 54 13.40 3.97 -11.54
N GLY A 55 14.71 4.24 -11.49
CA GLY A 55 15.69 3.37 -10.83
C GLY A 55 15.42 3.19 -9.34
N LEU A 56 15.19 4.29 -8.62
CA LEU A 56 14.87 4.26 -7.19
C LEU A 56 13.57 3.51 -6.91
N LYS A 57 12.52 3.72 -7.71
CA LYS A 57 11.26 2.98 -7.57
C LYS A 57 11.48 1.48 -7.71
N LYS A 58 12.26 1.06 -8.70
CA LYS A 58 12.61 -0.36 -8.89
C LYS A 58 13.39 -0.92 -7.71
N GLN A 59 14.38 -0.19 -7.19
CA GLN A 59 15.14 -0.63 -6.02
C GLN A 59 14.26 -0.79 -4.78
N VAL A 60 13.32 0.14 -4.56
CA VAL A 60 12.35 0.04 -3.45
C VAL A 60 11.46 -1.20 -3.63
N GLU A 61 10.98 -1.45 -4.84
CA GLU A 61 10.16 -2.63 -5.15
C GLU A 61 10.93 -3.93 -4.90
N ASP A 62 12.18 -4.03 -5.37
CA ASP A 62 13.02 -5.21 -5.19
C ASP A 62 13.34 -5.43 -3.70
N TYR A 63 13.65 -4.37 -2.96
CA TYR A 63 13.87 -4.44 -1.51
C TYR A 63 12.62 -4.88 -0.73
N MET A 64 11.43 -4.42 -1.15
CA MET A 64 10.18 -4.85 -0.55
C MET A 64 9.89 -6.32 -0.81
N LYS A 65 10.17 -6.83 -2.03
CA LYS A 65 10.04 -8.26 -2.37
C LYS A 65 10.99 -9.14 -1.54
N GLU A 66 12.23 -8.70 -1.35
CA GLU A 66 13.21 -9.41 -0.52
C GLU A 66 12.75 -9.48 0.94
N LYS A 67 12.28 -8.35 1.49
CA LYS A 67 11.69 -8.31 2.84
C LYS A 67 10.47 -9.21 2.98
N GLU A 68 9.58 -9.19 1.97
CA GLU A 68 8.39 -10.05 1.94
C GLU A 68 8.78 -11.53 1.99
N ALA A 69 9.72 -11.96 1.14
CA ALA A 69 10.22 -13.34 1.12
C ALA A 69 10.85 -13.77 2.44
N SER A 70 11.72 -12.93 3.00
CA SER A 70 12.38 -13.17 4.29
C SER A 70 11.38 -13.27 5.45
N LEU A 71 10.38 -12.38 5.48
CA LEU A 71 9.34 -12.42 6.49
C LEU A 71 8.48 -13.67 6.36
N LYS A 72 8.06 -14.02 5.14
CA LYS A 72 7.29 -15.24 4.88
C LYS A 72 8.03 -16.49 5.37
N GLU A 73 9.32 -16.63 5.04
CA GLU A 73 10.13 -17.76 5.52
C GLU A 73 10.21 -17.82 7.05
N ARG A 74 10.37 -16.68 7.70
CA ARG A 74 10.36 -16.60 9.17
C ARG A 74 9.02 -16.98 9.77
N LEU A 75 7.91 -16.57 9.15
CA LEU A 75 6.57 -16.92 9.61
C LEU A 75 6.29 -18.41 9.47
N LEU A 76 6.73 -19.03 8.36
CA LEU A 76 6.62 -20.47 8.16
C LEU A 76 7.39 -21.29 9.20
N LYS A 77 8.55 -20.79 9.65
CA LYS A 77 9.35 -21.44 10.70
C LYS A 77 8.75 -21.30 12.12
N ASN A 78 7.86 -20.32 12.31
CA ASN A 78 7.28 -19.99 13.62
C ASN A 78 5.76 -20.22 13.68
N ILE A 79 5.25 -21.19 12.93
CA ILE A 79 3.84 -21.59 12.98
C ILE A 79 3.56 -22.19 14.34
N GLN A 80 2.51 -21.72 15.01
CA GLN A 80 1.99 -22.30 16.23
C GLN A 80 0.81 -23.21 15.89
N GLU A 81 0.82 -24.43 16.39
CA GLU A 81 -0.33 -25.33 16.22
C GLU A 81 -1.15 -25.35 17.52
N ILE A 82 -2.38 -24.88 17.43
CA ILE A 82 -3.32 -24.80 18.55
C ILE A 82 -4.61 -25.51 18.13
N HIS A 83 -4.98 -26.56 18.83
CA HIS A 83 -6.15 -27.39 18.55
C HIS A 83 -6.20 -27.91 17.09
N GLY A 84 -5.03 -28.21 16.49
CA GLY A 84 -4.93 -28.66 15.10
C GLY A 84 -5.03 -27.53 14.07
N ILE A 85 -5.09 -26.28 14.52
CA ILE A 85 -5.09 -25.08 13.67
C ILE A 85 -3.68 -24.49 13.62
N LYS A 86 -3.17 -24.23 12.43
CA LYS A 86 -1.88 -23.60 12.18
C LYS A 86 -2.04 -22.08 12.26
N VAL A 87 -1.66 -21.53 13.40
CA VAL A 87 -1.82 -20.11 13.71
C VAL A 87 -0.54 -19.37 13.36
N ILE A 88 -0.68 -18.33 12.54
CA ILE A 88 0.37 -17.37 12.23
C ILE A 88 -0.11 -16.00 12.68
N LYS A 89 0.55 -15.43 13.69
CA LYS A 89 0.28 -14.07 14.17
C LYS A 89 1.54 -13.22 14.18
N PHE A 90 1.42 -11.99 13.74
CA PHE A 90 2.50 -11.00 13.87
C PHE A 90 1.98 -9.55 13.82
N CYS A 91 2.83 -8.63 14.27
CA CYS A 91 2.64 -7.20 14.12
C CYS A 91 3.94 -6.60 13.59
N ALA A 92 3.87 -5.81 12.53
CA ALA A 92 5.04 -5.17 11.93
C ALA A 92 4.66 -3.87 11.20
N PRO A 93 5.57 -2.87 11.14
CA PRO A 93 5.36 -1.65 10.37
C PRO A 93 5.56 -1.92 8.87
N LEU A 94 4.56 -2.54 8.24
CA LEU A 94 4.56 -2.93 6.83
C LEU A 94 3.35 -2.33 6.12
N PRO A 95 3.47 -2.00 4.81
CA PRO A 95 2.33 -1.65 3.99
C PRO A 95 1.29 -2.77 3.97
N ALA A 96 0.01 -2.38 3.95
CA ALA A 96 -1.10 -3.35 3.93
C ALA A 96 -1.04 -4.30 2.73
N GLU A 97 -0.54 -3.82 1.59
CA GLU A 97 -0.36 -4.63 0.38
C GLU A 97 0.66 -5.77 0.58
N VAL A 98 1.78 -5.51 1.25
CA VAL A 98 2.80 -6.53 1.57
C VAL A 98 2.21 -7.60 2.47
N VAL A 99 1.47 -7.21 3.51
CA VAL A 99 0.80 -8.16 4.42
C VAL A 99 -0.23 -9.01 3.69
N LYS A 100 -1.00 -8.39 2.79
CA LYS A 100 -1.96 -9.09 1.93
C LYS A 100 -1.27 -10.14 1.05
N ASN A 101 -0.19 -9.76 0.37
CA ASN A 101 0.57 -10.66 -0.50
C ASN A 101 1.10 -11.87 0.28
N ILE A 102 1.69 -11.64 1.45
CA ILE A 102 2.16 -12.70 2.35
C ILE A 102 1.01 -13.62 2.76
N ALA A 103 -0.15 -13.07 3.14
CA ALA A 103 -1.31 -13.85 3.53
C ALA A 103 -1.78 -14.79 2.41
N PHE A 104 -1.85 -14.29 1.17
CA PHE A 104 -2.24 -15.12 0.01
C PHE A 104 -1.18 -16.16 -0.35
N GLN A 105 0.11 -15.83 -0.27
CA GLN A 105 1.18 -16.81 -0.49
C GLN A 105 1.15 -17.93 0.56
N LEU A 106 0.99 -17.58 1.85
CA LEU A 106 0.89 -18.55 2.94
C LEU A 106 -0.34 -19.44 2.77
N ARG A 107 -1.49 -18.90 2.35
CA ARG A 107 -2.67 -19.70 2.05
C ARG A 107 -2.46 -20.67 0.88
N GLY A 108 -1.66 -20.28 -0.11
CA GLY A 108 -1.28 -21.17 -1.23
C GLY A 108 -0.38 -22.34 -0.80
N GLU A 109 0.47 -22.13 0.22
CA GLU A 109 1.37 -23.16 0.74
C GLU A 109 0.70 -24.01 1.85
N ILE A 110 -0.12 -23.37 2.70
CA ILE A 110 -0.84 -24.02 3.80
C ILE A 110 -2.32 -24.05 3.43
N THR A 111 -2.73 -25.08 2.71
CA THR A 111 -4.07 -25.20 2.16
C THR A 111 -5.13 -25.52 3.21
N GLU A 112 -4.72 -26.17 4.33
CA GLU A 112 -5.62 -26.61 5.39
C GLU A 112 -5.21 -26.10 6.77
N ASN A 113 -6.21 -25.78 7.56
CA ASN A 113 -6.10 -25.35 8.96
C ASN A 113 -5.27 -24.07 9.15
N LEU A 114 -5.15 -23.21 8.13
CA LEU A 114 -4.45 -21.94 8.25
C LEU A 114 -5.35 -20.90 8.90
N PHE A 115 -4.89 -20.36 10.00
CA PHE A 115 -5.41 -19.15 10.64
C PHE A 115 -4.31 -18.10 10.69
N PHE A 116 -4.42 -17.09 9.84
CA PHE A 116 -3.46 -16.00 9.78
C PHE A 116 -4.09 -14.70 10.29
N VAL A 117 -3.40 -14.02 11.20
CA VAL A 117 -3.77 -12.70 11.69
C VAL A 117 -2.55 -11.80 11.75
N ALA A 118 -2.66 -10.62 11.18
CA ALA A 118 -1.58 -9.66 11.18
C ALA A 118 -2.05 -8.24 11.50
N GLY A 119 -1.28 -7.56 12.35
CA GLY A 119 -1.33 -6.13 12.54
C GLY A 119 -0.25 -5.44 11.72
N SER A 120 -0.58 -4.36 11.05
CA SER A 120 0.39 -3.57 10.31
C SER A 120 0.15 -2.07 10.46
N LEU A 121 1.19 -1.28 10.15
CA LEU A 121 1.10 0.17 10.09
C LEU A 121 1.31 0.60 8.65
N ASP A 122 0.25 1.06 8.01
CA ASP A 122 0.30 1.61 6.67
C ASP A 122 0.17 3.13 6.72
N ASN A 123 1.24 3.84 6.35
CA ASN A 123 1.32 5.29 6.45
C ASN A 123 0.93 5.82 7.86
N GLY A 124 1.36 5.12 8.91
CA GLY A 124 1.07 5.46 10.30
C GLY A 124 -0.34 5.10 10.78
N LYS A 125 -1.16 4.46 9.93
CA LYS A 125 -2.51 4.00 10.30
C LYS A 125 -2.49 2.51 10.62
N PRO A 126 -3.13 2.08 11.72
CA PRO A 126 -3.21 0.66 12.05
C PRO A 126 -4.12 -0.08 11.08
N MET A 127 -3.64 -1.21 10.61
CA MET A 127 -4.36 -2.14 9.74
C MET A 127 -4.36 -3.52 10.36
N LEU A 128 -5.51 -4.17 10.38
CA LEU A 128 -5.69 -5.56 10.82
C LEU A 128 -6.05 -6.41 9.61
N THR A 129 -5.38 -7.52 9.43
CA THR A 129 -5.63 -8.47 8.33
C THR A 129 -5.84 -9.85 8.87
N VAL A 130 -6.89 -10.53 8.42
CA VAL A 130 -7.20 -11.93 8.76
C VAL A 130 -7.37 -12.74 7.50
N MET A 131 -6.71 -13.91 7.44
CA MET A 131 -6.86 -14.90 6.35
C MET A 131 -7.12 -16.27 6.94
N LEU A 132 -8.08 -16.99 6.38
CA LEU A 132 -8.48 -18.35 6.78
C LEU A 132 -8.37 -19.31 5.58
N SER A 133 -8.02 -20.56 5.84
CA SER A 133 -8.17 -21.65 4.87
C SER A 133 -9.66 -22.01 4.67
N ASP A 134 -9.95 -22.67 3.55
CA ASP A 134 -11.33 -22.99 3.17
C ASP A 134 -12.03 -23.92 4.15
N ASN A 135 -11.31 -24.87 4.73
CA ASN A 135 -11.86 -25.80 5.71
C ASN A 135 -12.24 -25.09 7.04
N LEU A 136 -11.51 -24.07 7.49
CA LEU A 136 -11.89 -23.26 8.65
C LEU A 136 -13.13 -22.41 8.35
N VAL A 137 -13.26 -21.92 7.14
CA VAL A 137 -14.48 -21.21 6.70
C VAL A 137 -15.67 -22.15 6.65
N ALA A 138 -15.50 -23.36 6.13
CA ALA A 138 -16.53 -24.40 6.14
C ALA A 138 -16.91 -24.83 7.57
N GLY A 139 -15.98 -24.78 8.52
CA GLY A 139 -16.19 -24.97 9.94
C GLY A 139 -16.95 -23.84 10.66
N GLY A 140 -17.32 -22.77 9.93
CA GLY A 140 -18.16 -21.68 10.45
C GLY A 140 -17.40 -20.40 10.79
N LEU A 141 -16.06 -20.38 10.74
CA LEU A 141 -15.27 -19.16 10.95
C LEU A 141 -15.45 -18.20 9.76
N LYS A 142 -15.54 -16.92 10.04
CA LYS A 142 -15.67 -15.86 9.01
C LYS A 142 -14.74 -14.71 9.33
N ALA A 143 -13.70 -14.51 8.53
CA ALA A 143 -12.72 -13.46 8.71
C ALA A 143 -13.37 -12.06 8.80
N GLY A 144 -14.42 -11.81 8.03
CA GLY A 144 -15.15 -10.53 8.05
C GLY A 144 -15.78 -10.23 9.41
N ASN A 145 -16.33 -11.23 10.09
CA ASN A 145 -16.93 -11.07 11.44
C ASN A 145 -15.85 -10.83 12.50
N LEU A 146 -14.76 -11.63 12.47
CA LEU A 146 -13.64 -11.50 13.39
C LEU A 146 -13.02 -10.12 13.31
N VAL A 147 -12.71 -9.66 12.08
CA VAL A 147 -12.13 -8.35 11.83
C VAL A 147 -13.06 -7.22 12.27
N LYS A 148 -14.37 -7.32 12.01
CA LYS A 148 -15.34 -6.28 12.37
C LYS A 148 -15.41 -6.02 13.87
N GLU A 149 -15.38 -7.08 14.68
CA GLU A 149 -15.39 -6.94 16.13
C GLU A 149 -14.05 -6.44 16.67
N ALA A 150 -12.94 -6.99 16.21
CA ALA A 150 -11.60 -6.59 16.65
C ALA A 150 -11.24 -5.15 16.22
N ALA A 151 -11.77 -4.68 15.10
CA ALA A 151 -11.54 -3.31 14.61
C ALA A 151 -12.00 -2.21 15.57
N LYS A 152 -12.91 -2.50 16.47
CA LYS A 152 -13.36 -1.56 17.53
C LYS A 152 -12.18 -1.13 18.41
N LEU A 153 -11.22 -2.03 18.69
CA LEU A 153 -10.05 -1.75 19.53
C LEU A 153 -9.04 -0.81 18.87
N ILE A 154 -9.01 -0.78 17.56
CA ILE A 154 -8.19 0.18 16.80
C ILE A 154 -8.98 1.44 16.41
N GLN A 155 -10.18 1.65 16.98
CA GLN A 155 -11.09 2.76 16.63
C GLN A 155 -11.32 2.84 15.12
N GLY A 156 -11.62 1.70 14.53
CA GLY A 156 -11.73 1.53 13.09
C GLY A 156 -12.91 0.70 12.66
N GLY A 157 -12.90 0.35 11.41
CA GLY A 157 -13.88 -0.52 10.79
C GLY A 157 -13.29 -1.29 9.64
N GLY A 158 -13.94 -2.37 9.29
CA GLY A 158 -13.49 -3.23 8.21
C GLY A 158 -14.49 -4.31 7.87
N GLY A 159 -14.05 -5.22 7.05
CA GLY A 159 -14.83 -6.35 6.58
C GLY A 159 -14.13 -7.04 5.42
N GLY A 160 -14.81 -7.96 4.79
CA GLY A 160 -14.27 -8.70 3.66
C GLY A 160 -15.03 -9.98 3.40
N GLN A 161 -14.40 -10.86 2.67
CA GLN A 161 -14.90 -12.19 2.36
C GLN A 161 -14.77 -13.13 3.57
N PRO A 162 -15.47 -14.28 3.59
CA PRO A 162 -15.35 -15.24 4.69
C PRO A 162 -13.92 -15.72 4.95
N HIS A 163 -13.11 -15.85 3.90
CA HIS A 163 -11.72 -16.31 3.99
C HIS A 163 -10.68 -15.20 4.15
N PHE A 164 -11.01 -13.93 3.81
CA PHE A 164 -10.09 -12.81 3.87
C PHE A 164 -10.81 -11.51 4.22
N ALA A 165 -10.33 -10.83 5.25
CA ALA A 165 -10.87 -9.54 5.64
C ALA A 165 -9.78 -8.62 6.19
N THR A 166 -10.02 -7.32 6.07
CA THR A 166 -9.13 -6.27 6.58
C THR A 166 -9.92 -5.20 7.30
N ALA A 167 -9.30 -4.55 8.26
CA ALA A 167 -9.81 -3.33 8.88
C ALA A 167 -8.72 -2.29 9.01
N GLY A 168 -9.12 -1.03 8.88
CA GLY A 168 -8.28 0.12 9.18
C GLY A 168 -8.82 0.89 10.38
N GLY A 169 -7.92 1.53 11.11
CA GLY A 169 -8.27 2.29 12.31
C GLY A 169 -7.46 3.56 12.50
N LYS A 170 -7.63 4.16 13.67
CA LYS A 170 -6.91 5.38 14.07
C LYS A 170 -6.03 5.18 15.30
N ASN A 171 -6.34 4.17 16.12
CA ASN A 171 -5.62 3.86 17.35
C ASN A 171 -4.58 2.77 17.10
N THR A 172 -3.31 3.15 17.03
CA THR A 172 -2.18 2.22 16.83
C THR A 172 -1.92 1.33 18.04
N ASP A 173 -2.14 1.86 19.25
CA ASP A 173 -1.84 1.14 20.50
C ASP A 173 -2.78 -0.05 20.72
N GLY A 174 -3.98 0.01 20.12
CA GLY A 174 -4.96 -1.07 20.18
C GLY A 174 -4.67 -2.25 19.24
N LEU A 175 -3.63 -2.19 18.42
CA LEU A 175 -3.41 -3.18 17.35
C LEU A 175 -3.09 -4.57 17.88
N ASN A 176 -2.24 -4.68 18.91
CA ASN A 176 -1.94 -5.97 19.55
C ASN A 176 -3.17 -6.56 20.25
N ALA A 177 -3.93 -5.71 20.94
CA ALA A 177 -5.19 -6.15 21.57
C ALA A 177 -6.21 -6.62 20.53
N ALA A 178 -6.24 -5.99 19.34
CA ALA A 178 -7.09 -6.41 18.25
C ALA A 178 -6.69 -7.78 17.68
N ILE A 179 -5.39 -8.09 17.58
CA ILE A 179 -4.89 -9.39 17.16
C ILE A 179 -5.35 -10.48 18.18
N GLU A 180 -5.13 -10.26 19.46
CA GLU A 180 -5.52 -11.22 20.51
C GLU A 180 -7.05 -11.38 20.54
N LYS A 181 -7.82 -10.31 20.32
CA LYS A 181 -9.28 -10.39 20.23
C LYS A 181 -9.75 -11.24 19.05
N VAL A 182 -9.06 -11.21 17.92
CA VAL A 182 -9.35 -12.09 16.76
C VAL A 182 -9.19 -13.56 17.15
N LEU A 183 -8.12 -13.90 17.88
CA LEU A 183 -7.85 -15.28 18.33
C LEU A 183 -8.90 -15.72 19.34
N GLU A 184 -9.21 -14.90 20.35
CA GLU A 184 -10.27 -15.17 21.34
C GLU A 184 -11.62 -15.46 20.68
N LEU A 185 -12.03 -14.63 19.72
CA LEU A 185 -13.29 -14.80 18.99
C LEU A 185 -13.32 -16.06 18.12
N ALA A 186 -12.16 -16.55 17.71
CA ALA A 186 -12.02 -17.80 16.96
C ALA A 186 -11.95 -19.04 17.87
N GLY A 187 -11.86 -18.87 19.19
CA GLY A 187 -11.70 -19.98 20.14
C GLY A 187 -10.28 -20.56 20.18
N ILE A 188 -9.27 -19.74 19.85
CA ILE A 188 -7.85 -20.10 19.74
C ILE A 188 -7.05 -19.43 20.85
#